data_176a913455862df2c007eacedfb78dcb
#
_entry.id   176a913455862df2c007eacedfb78dcb
#
_cell.length_a   1.000
_cell.length_b   1.000
_cell.length_c   1.000
_cell.angle_alpha   90.00
_cell.angle_beta   90.00
_cell.angle_gamma   90.00
#
_symmetry.space_group_name_H-M   'P 1'
#
loop_
_entity.id
_entity.type
_entity.pdbx_description
1 polymer ?
#
loop_
_entity_poly.entity_id
_entity_poly.type
_entity_poly.pdbx_seq_one_letter_code
_entity_poly.pdbx_strand_id
1 'polypeptide(L)'
;RGLGDVYKRQIQEPEWFFSFRSHPFNPEAGSVGSPEVESMREMMTEQDLSGFPRKGFTRNYTWRYHKDLGYGDHLERYGEVKDIETYCKYAQVVNYDQYRSFMEGWASHMWDWYTGILIWKTQNPWTSLRGQMYDWSLDVNASLYGTRKGCEPLHAYYNPVTRKAGLLNTTLKDYTDLSIVARIYNLEGKLLWEKETRASAKANTVQELLDIPVPEGIKGAYFLRLALNADVPNIYWLTTEPKDYT
;
A
#
# COMPACT_ATOMS: atom_id res chain seq x y z
N ARG A 1 4.56 -28.16 1.28
CA ARG A 1 4.79 -26.71 1.31
C ARG A 1 4.15 -26.14 0.05
N GLY A 2 3.03 -25.43 0.19
CA GLY A 2 2.29 -24.90 -0.95
C GLY A 2 3.03 -23.75 -1.63
N LEU A 3 2.80 -23.57 -2.92
CA LEU A 3 3.30 -22.44 -3.75
C LEU A 3 2.98 -21.05 -3.17
N GLY A 4 2.08 -20.95 -2.19
CA GLY A 4 1.77 -19.72 -1.47
C GLY A 4 2.91 -19.10 -0.67
N ASP A 5 3.96 -19.86 -0.34
CA ASP A 5 5.07 -19.35 0.48
C ASP A 5 6.02 -18.39 -0.27
N VAL A 6 6.07 -18.45 -1.59
CA VAL A 6 6.97 -17.63 -2.42
C VAL A 6 6.43 -16.20 -2.57
N TYR A 7 5.09 -16.04 -2.63
CA TYR A 7 4.45 -14.74 -2.87
C TYR A 7 4.19 -13.92 -1.60
N LYS A 8 4.29 -14.54 -0.43
CA LYS A 8 3.94 -13.95 0.88
C LYS A 8 4.97 -12.99 1.47
N ARG A 9 6.16 -12.86 0.87
CA ARG A 9 7.31 -12.24 1.52
C ARG A 9 8.04 -11.21 0.66
N GLN A 10 7.50 -10.87 -0.49
CA GLN A 10 8.10 -9.87 -1.38
C GLN A 10 7.16 -8.68 -1.55
N ILE A 11 7.75 -7.51 -1.63
CA ILE A 11 7.05 -6.32 -2.06
C ILE A 11 6.63 -6.56 -3.51
N GLN A 12 5.37 -6.28 -3.80
CA GLN A 12 4.80 -6.36 -5.14
C GLN A 12 4.51 -4.95 -5.66
N GLU A 13 4.56 -4.78 -6.97
CA GLU A 13 4.03 -3.55 -7.57
C GLU A 13 2.50 -3.51 -7.37
N PRO A 14 1.88 -2.33 -7.18
CA PRO A 14 0.44 -2.23 -6.97
C PRO A 14 -0.39 -2.98 -8.02
N GLU A 15 0.02 -2.91 -9.30
CA GLU A 15 -0.64 -3.58 -10.43
C GLU A 15 -0.74 -5.10 -10.24
N TRP A 16 0.21 -5.68 -9.54
CA TRP A 16 0.21 -7.12 -9.28
C TRP A 16 -1.03 -7.56 -8.49
N PHE A 17 -1.42 -6.77 -7.47
CA PHE A 17 -2.59 -7.08 -6.64
C PHE A 17 -3.90 -7.00 -7.43
N PHE A 18 -3.94 -6.17 -8.48
CA PHE A 18 -5.10 -5.99 -9.34
C PHE A 18 -5.17 -6.95 -10.53
N SER A 19 -4.08 -7.63 -10.87
CA SER A 19 -3.99 -8.51 -12.04
C SER A 19 -3.70 -9.96 -11.73
N PHE A 20 -3.05 -10.26 -10.59
CA PHE A 20 -2.65 -11.62 -10.25
C PHE A 20 -3.80 -12.41 -9.65
N ARG A 21 -4.27 -13.40 -10.38
CA ARG A 21 -5.29 -14.33 -9.90
C ARG A 21 -4.67 -15.35 -8.95
N SER A 22 -5.05 -15.27 -7.69
CA SER A 22 -4.65 -16.18 -6.62
C SER A 22 -5.79 -17.17 -6.28
N HIS A 23 -5.71 -17.78 -5.11
CA HIS A 23 -6.80 -18.60 -4.61
C HIS A 23 -8.02 -17.73 -4.24
N PRO A 24 -9.25 -18.19 -4.47
CA PRO A 24 -10.47 -17.44 -4.13
C PRO A 24 -10.51 -16.99 -2.67
N PHE A 25 -10.06 -17.83 -1.75
CA PHE A 25 -9.79 -17.49 -0.37
C PHE A 25 -8.30 -17.65 -0.10
N ASN A 26 -7.62 -16.58 0.26
CA ASN A 26 -6.21 -16.66 0.62
C ASN A 26 -6.05 -16.78 2.15
N PRO A 27 -5.65 -17.96 2.64
CA PRO A 27 -5.59 -18.21 4.08
C PRO A 27 -4.38 -17.59 4.77
N GLU A 28 -3.44 -17.03 3.99
CA GLU A 28 -2.20 -16.49 4.54
C GLU A 28 -1.53 -15.55 3.55
N ALA A 29 -1.66 -14.25 3.76
CA ALA A 29 -1.07 -13.24 2.91
C ALA A 29 -0.57 -12.02 3.70
N GLY A 30 0.47 -11.38 3.21
CA GLY A 30 1.06 -10.19 3.82
C GLY A 30 2.24 -9.67 3.01
N SER A 31 2.80 -8.55 3.44
CA SER A 31 3.97 -7.93 2.83
C SER A 31 4.99 -7.54 3.90
N VAL A 32 5.81 -6.54 3.61
CA VAL A 32 6.77 -5.95 4.55
C VAL A 32 6.05 -5.18 5.66
N GLY A 33 6.78 -4.82 6.72
CA GLY A 33 6.19 -4.11 7.86
C GLY A 33 7.28 -3.77 8.87
N SER A 34 8.32 -3.05 8.43
CA SER A 34 9.32 -2.51 9.36
C SER A 34 8.65 -1.50 10.29
N PRO A 35 9.02 -1.49 11.58
CA PRO A 35 8.53 -0.51 12.54
C PRO A 35 9.11 0.88 12.31
N GLU A 36 8.69 1.84 13.13
CA GLU A 36 9.26 3.17 13.22
C GLU A 36 10.68 3.12 13.83
N VAL A 37 11.42 4.21 13.69
CA VAL A 37 12.83 4.28 14.10
C VAL A 37 13.02 4.12 15.61
N GLU A 38 12.08 4.61 16.41
CA GLU A 38 12.08 4.48 17.86
C GLU A 38 12.07 3.01 18.27
N SER A 39 11.16 2.23 17.73
CA SER A 39 11.09 0.78 17.97
C SER A 39 12.34 0.04 17.46
N MET A 40 12.94 0.50 16.36
CA MET A 40 14.19 -0.05 15.87
C MET A 40 15.34 0.15 16.88
N ARG A 41 15.39 1.32 17.52
CA ARG A 41 16.38 1.65 18.57
C ARG A 41 16.21 0.86 19.86
N GLU A 42 14.99 0.40 20.14
CA GLU A 42 14.76 -0.52 21.27
C GLU A 42 15.30 -1.93 21.01
N MET A 43 15.43 -2.32 19.74
CA MET A 43 15.82 -3.67 19.35
C MET A 43 17.31 -3.80 18.96
N MET A 44 17.93 -2.71 18.52
CA MET A 44 19.27 -2.73 17.91
C MET A 44 20.12 -1.56 18.39
N THR A 45 21.43 -1.75 18.41
CA THR A 45 22.38 -0.68 18.71
C THR A 45 22.51 0.29 17.54
N GLU A 46 22.95 1.53 17.78
CA GLU A 46 23.21 2.51 16.71
C GLU A 46 24.22 1.97 15.67
N GLN A 47 25.19 1.17 16.12
CA GLN A 47 26.13 0.50 15.21
C GLN A 47 25.43 -0.49 14.27
N ASP A 48 24.49 -1.29 14.79
CA ASP A 48 23.69 -2.21 13.97
C ASP A 48 22.78 -1.44 13.01
N LEU A 49 22.14 -0.37 13.49
CA LEU A 49 21.25 0.48 12.70
C LEU A 49 21.97 1.20 11.57
N SER A 50 23.23 1.62 11.78
CA SER A 50 24.04 2.23 10.71
C SER A 50 24.32 1.28 9.54
N GLY A 51 24.21 -0.03 9.80
CA GLY A 51 24.33 -1.10 8.80
C GLY A 51 23.00 -1.48 8.14
N PHE A 52 22.03 -0.58 8.06
CA PHE A 52 20.72 -0.84 7.46
C PHE A 52 20.81 -1.36 6.02
N PRO A 53 19.90 -2.26 5.60
CA PRO A 53 19.91 -2.85 4.26
C PRO A 53 19.69 -1.78 3.18
N ARG A 54 20.58 -1.74 2.20
CA ARG A 54 20.49 -0.85 1.03
C ARG A 54 21.10 -1.54 -0.18
N LYS A 55 20.86 -1.00 -1.36
CA LYS A 55 21.39 -1.56 -2.60
C LYS A 55 22.91 -1.73 -2.54
N GLY A 56 23.38 -2.93 -2.84
CA GLY A 56 24.83 -3.28 -2.81
C GLY A 56 25.40 -3.62 -1.43
N PHE A 57 24.60 -3.58 -0.36
CA PHE A 57 25.05 -3.93 0.98
C PHE A 57 24.42 -5.25 1.46
N THR A 58 25.25 -6.10 2.05
CA THR A 58 24.77 -7.31 2.70
C THR A 58 24.27 -6.97 4.10
N ARG A 59 23.11 -7.48 4.46
CA ARG A 59 22.57 -7.36 5.82
C ARG A 59 23.56 -7.91 6.84
N ASN A 60 23.82 -7.17 7.91
CA ASN A 60 24.61 -7.65 9.02
C ASN A 60 23.88 -8.78 9.78
N TYR A 61 24.55 -9.37 10.77
CA TYR A 61 23.98 -10.47 11.55
C TYR A 61 22.70 -10.05 12.28
N THR A 62 22.65 -8.88 12.90
CA THR A 62 21.54 -8.37 13.71
C THR A 62 20.28 -8.22 12.89
N TRP A 63 20.35 -7.61 11.71
CA TRP A 63 19.22 -7.50 10.78
C TRP A 63 18.68 -8.88 10.35
N ARG A 64 19.57 -9.83 10.08
CA ARG A 64 19.17 -11.21 9.76
C ARG A 64 18.53 -11.93 10.96
N TYR A 65 19.06 -11.71 12.15
CA TYR A 65 18.50 -12.24 13.39
C TYR A 65 17.06 -11.75 13.58
N HIS A 66 16.81 -10.46 13.46
CA HIS A 66 15.47 -9.87 13.54
C HIS A 66 14.57 -10.17 12.34
N LYS A 67 15.01 -11.02 11.39
CA LYS A 67 14.24 -11.48 10.24
C LYS A 67 13.77 -10.36 9.29
N ASP A 68 14.61 -9.34 9.11
CA ASP A 68 14.33 -8.34 8.08
C ASP A 68 14.11 -9.01 6.71
N LEU A 69 13.04 -8.59 6.01
CA LEU A 69 12.71 -9.10 4.68
C LEU A 69 13.39 -8.29 3.57
N GLY A 70 13.81 -7.06 3.89
CA GLY A 70 14.37 -6.10 2.95
C GLY A 70 13.32 -5.45 2.06
N TYR A 71 13.63 -4.26 1.61
CA TYR A 71 12.77 -3.47 0.72
C TYR A 71 13.26 -3.45 -0.74
N GLY A 72 14.39 -4.09 -1.03
CA GLY A 72 14.96 -4.09 -2.37
C GLY A 72 15.32 -2.68 -2.84
N ASP A 73 14.76 -2.26 -3.98
CA ASP A 73 14.90 -0.92 -4.56
C ASP A 73 13.75 0.03 -4.22
N HIS A 74 12.78 -0.42 -3.40
CA HIS A 74 11.54 0.33 -3.19
C HIS A 74 11.74 1.60 -2.35
N LEU A 75 12.73 1.64 -1.47
CA LEU A 75 12.99 2.83 -0.66
C LEU A 75 13.62 3.95 -1.49
N GLU A 76 14.62 3.61 -2.31
CA GLU A 76 15.33 4.56 -3.15
C GLU A 76 14.46 5.22 -4.20
N ARG A 77 13.27 4.67 -4.47
CA ARG A 77 12.25 5.30 -5.34
C ARG A 77 11.73 6.63 -4.81
N TYR A 78 11.83 6.88 -3.51
CA TYR A 78 11.37 8.10 -2.83
C TYR A 78 12.51 9.07 -2.52
N GLY A 79 13.72 8.76 -2.96
CA GLY A 79 14.92 9.56 -2.78
C GLY A 79 16.08 8.79 -2.15
N GLU A 80 17.15 9.50 -1.85
CA GLU A 80 18.35 8.91 -1.24
C GLU A 80 18.08 8.44 0.20
N VAL A 81 18.39 7.19 0.50
CA VAL A 81 18.33 6.63 1.86
C VAL A 81 19.66 6.88 2.58
N LYS A 82 19.73 7.95 3.36
CA LYS A 82 20.98 8.46 3.98
C LYS A 82 21.27 7.83 5.33
N ASP A 83 20.24 7.56 6.11
CA ASP A 83 20.30 7.18 7.51
C ASP A 83 19.11 6.27 7.86
N ILE A 84 19.10 5.79 9.10
CA ILE A 84 18.03 4.91 9.58
C ILE A 84 16.68 5.62 9.68
N GLU A 85 16.65 6.91 9.95
CA GLU A 85 15.45 7.73 9.99
C GLU A 85 14.80 7.77 8.61
N THR A 86 15.60 8.06 7.58
CA THR A 86 15.14 8.08 6.18
C THR A 86 14.69 6.69 5.73
N TYR A 87 15.43 5.64 6.13
CA TYR A 87 15.07 4.25 5.88
C TYR A 87 13.67 3.94 6.45
N CYS A 88 13.45 4.18 7.74
CA CYS A 88 12.17 3.93 8.40
C CYS A 88 11.05 4.77 7.80
N LYS A 89 11.30 6.05 7.53
CA LYS A 89 10.31 6.95 6.91
C LYS A 89 9.83 6.46 5.55
N TYR A 90 10.75 6.05 4.67
CA TYR A 90 10.37 5.52 3.36
C TYR A 90 9.75 4.13 3.48
N ALA A 91 10.20 3.33 4.46
CA ALA A 91 9.57 2.04 4.75
C ALA A 91 8.09 2.21 5.13
N GLN A 92 7.72 3.27 5.88
CA GLN A 92 6.31 3.53 6.19
C GLN A 92 5.49 3.84 4.94
N VAL A 93 6.02 4.60 3.98
CA VAL A 93 5.33 4.86 2.71
C VAL A 93 5.09 3.56 1.96
N VAL A 94 6.11 2.73 1.83
CA VAL A 94 6.00 1.41 1.18
C VAL A 94 5.03 0.49 1.94
N ASN A 95 5.10 0.45 3.27
CA ASN A 95 4.18 -0.35 4.10
C ASN A 95 2.73 0.05 3.84
N TYR A 96 2.44 1.35 3.87
CA TYR A 96 1.10 1.87 3.62
C TYR A 96 0.58 1.44 2.25
N ASP A 97 1.36 1.70 1.21
CA ASP A 97 0.95 1.47 -0.16
C ASP A 97 0.77 -0.03 -0.48
N GLN A 98 1.66 -0.88 0.04
CA GLN A 98 1.56 -2.34 -0.11
C GLN A 98 0.25 -2.88 0.49
N TYR A 99 -0.08 -2.52 1.72
CA TYR A 99 -1.26 -3.06 2.39
C TYR A 99 -2.55 -2.45 1.86
N ARG A 100 -2.57 -1.18 1.47
CA ARG A 100 -3.71 -0.59 0.79
C ARG A 100 -3.95 -1.26 -0.56
N SER A 101 -2.94 -1.31 -1.42
CA SER A 101 -3.04 -1.93 -2.76
C SER A 101 -3.43 -3.40 -2.69
N PHE A 102 -2.97 -4.10 -1.67
CA PHE A 102 -3.33 -5.47 -1.39
C PHE A 102 -4.83 -5.64 -1.10
N MET A 103 -5.40 -4.79 -0.24
CA MET A 103 -6.82 -4.84 0.08
C MET A 103 -7.68 -4.38 -1.11
N GLU A 104 -7.34 -3.26 -1.73
CA GLU A 104 -8.06 -2.70 -2.88
C GLU A 104 -8.02 -3.64 -4.08
N GLY A 105 -6.83 -4.16 -4.44
CA GLY A 105 -6.64 -5.01 -5.60
C GLY A 105 -7.45 -6.28 -5.53
N TRP A 106 -7.45 -6.94 -4.37
CA TRP A 106 -8.20 -8.17 -4.23
C TRP A 106 -9.69 -7.94 -4.07
N ALA A 107 -10.11 -6.93 -3.29
CA ALA A 107 -11.52 -6.57 -3.18
C ALA A 107 -12.13 -6.11 -4.52
N SER A 108 -11.33 -5.53 -5.42
CA SER A 108 -11.78 -5.16 -6.77
C SER A 108 -12.23 -6.36 -7.63
N HIS A 109 -11.93 -7.56 -7.21
CA HIS A 109 -12.32 -8.82 -7.87
C HIS A 109 -13.37 -9.63 -7.09
N MET A 110 -14.03 -9.06 -6.10
CA MET A 110 -15.17 -9.70 -5.48
C MET A 110 -16.37 -9.62 -6.45
N TRP A 111 -17.04 -10.62 -6.73
CA TRP A 111 -17.08 -12.03 -6.38
C TRP A 111 -16.71 -12.89 -7.58
N ASP A 112 -15.91 -12.34 -8.47
CA ASP A 112 -15.45 -13.07 -9.65
C ASP A 112 -14.52 -14.23 -9.24
N TRP A 113 -13.41 -13.89 -8.59
CA TRP A 113 -12.46 -14.91 -8.13
C TRP A 113 -11.91 -14.68 -6.72
N TYR A 114 -12.42 -13.69 -5.98
CA TYR A 114 -11.97 -13.35 -4.65
C TYR A 114 -13.12 -13.38 -3.65
N THR A 115 -12.94 -14.08 -2.53
CA THR A 115 -13.94 -14.24 -1.47
C THR A 115 -13.42 -13.82 -0.09
N GLY A 116 -12.12 -13.81 0.14
CA GLY A 116 -11.57 -13.41 1.43
C GLY A 116 -10.07 -13.61 1.56
N ILE A 117 -9.53 -13.03 2.63
CA ILE A 117 -8.12 -13.04 2.95
C ILE A 117 -7.91 -13.06 4.46
N LEU A 118 -6.91 -13.81 4.91
CA LEU A 118 -6.37 -13.72 6.26
C LEU A 118 -4.96 -13.13 6.19
N ILE A 119 -4.74 -12.07 6.94
CA ILE A 119 -3.44 -11.38 6.95
C ILE A 119 -2.47 -12.14 7.85
N TRP A 120 -1.33 -12.48 7.33
CA TRP A 120 -0.16 -12.88 8.08
C TRP A 120 0.93 -11.80 7.95
N LYS A 121 1.15 -11.04 9.00
CA LYS A 121 0.52 -11.15 10.33
C LYS A 121 0.34 -9.79 10.95
N THR A 122 -0.51 -9.72 11.95
CA THR A 122 -0.77 -8.45 12.63
C THR A 122 0.36 -8.07 13.59
N GLN A 123 0.98 -9.05 14.27
CA GLN A 123 1.99 -8.82 15.32
C GLN A 123 3.02 -9.96 15.37
N ASN A 124 4.22 -9.66 15.83
CA ASN A 124 5.24 -10.65 16.17
C ASN A 124 5.30 -10.88 17.68
N PRO A 125 5.54 -12.12 18.14
CA PRO A 125 5.69 -12.44 19.57
C PRO A 125 7.09 -12.10 20.13
N TRP A 126 7.92 -11.45 19.38
CA TRP A 126 9.30 -11.09 19.71
C TRP A 126 9.78 -9.94 18.82
N THR A 127 10.96 -9.37 19.10
CA THR A 127 11.58 -8.27 18.34
C THR A 127 11.91 -8.68 16.90
N SER A 128 10.94 -8.67 16.01
CA SER A 128 11.09 -9.09 14.62
C SER A 128 10.70 -7.96 13.66
N LEU A 129 11.43 -7.86 12.55
CA LEU A 129 11.18 -6.92 11.45
C LEU A 129 10.34 -7.54 10.32
N ARG A 130 9.68 -8.66 10.60
CA ARG A 130 8.99 -9.43 9.57
C ARG A 130 7.51 -9.13 9.51
N GLY A 131 7.10 -8.41 8.47
CA GLY A 131 5.72 -8.26 8.01
C GLY A 131 4.67 -8.15 9.12
N GLN A 132 4.39 -6.95 9.61
CA GLN A 132 3.53 -6.75 10.77
C GLN A 132 2.80 -5.41 10.68
N MET A 133 1.69 -5.29 11.41
CA MET A 133 0.95 -4.05 11.59
C MET A 133 1.27 -3.40 12.94
N TYR A 134 1.56 -4.23 13.94
CA TYR A 134 2.02 -3.87 15.26
C TYR A 134 3.39 -4.47 15.49
N ASP A 135 4.31 -3.70 15.96
CA ASP A 135 5.63 -4.19 16.34
C ASP A 135 5.64 -4.90 17.71
N TRP A 136 6.82 -5.23 18.21
CA TRP A 136 6.98 -5.86 19.51
C TRP A 136 6.46 -5.03 20.67
N SER A 137 6.65 -3.70 20.62
CA SER A 137 6.21 -2.75 21.63
C SER A 137 4.71 -2.39 21.52
N LEU A 138 3.99 -3.00 20.56
CA LEU A 138 2.60 -2.72 20.20
C LEU A 138 2.39 -1.36 19.52
N ASP A 139 3.44 -0.69 19.09
CA ASP A 139 3.34 0.49 18.27
C ASP A 139 2.88 0.11 16.85
N VAL A 140 2.03 0.96 16.28
CA VAL A 140 1.48 0.74 14.95
C VAL A 140 2.42 1.29 13.88
N ASN A 141 2.56 0.56 12.78
CA ASN A 141 3.20 1.08 11.59
C ASN A 141 2.18 1.34 10.46
N ALA A 142 2.66 1.89 9.36
CA ALA A 142 1.80 2.31 8.26
C ALA A 142 1.04 1.16 7.56
N SER A 143 1.44 -0.10 7.77
CA SER A 143 0.70 -1.28 7.28
C SER A 143 -0.73 -1.34 7.81
N LEU A 144 -0.92 -0.97 9.11
CA LEU A 144 -2.26 -0.89 9.71
C LEU A 144 -3.11 0.18 9.02
N TYR A 145 -2.54 1.35 8.80
CA TYR A 145 -3.28 2.45 8.17
C TYR A 145 -3.61 2.16 6.71
N GLY A 146 -2.70 1.52 5.96
CA GLY A 146 -2.97 1.05 4.60
C GLY A 146 -4.09 0.01 4.57
N THR A 147 -4.04 -0.98 5.46
CA THR A 147 -5.12 -1.97 5.60
C THR A 147 -6.46 -1.31 5.94
N ARG A 148 -6.47 -0.42 6.94
CA ARG A 148 -7.68 0.32 7.35
C ARG A 148 -8.29 1.08 6.19
N LYS A 149 -7.45 1.76 5.39
CA LYS A 149 -7.91 2.54 4.22
C LYS A 149 -8.50 1.62 3.16
N GLY A 150 -7.80 0.57 2.75
CA GLY A 150 -8.27 -0.37 1.72
C GLY A 150 -9.47 -1.24 2.15
N CYS A 151 -9.77 -1.32 3.46
CA CYS A 151 -10.90 -2.05 4.02
C CYS A 151 -12.09 -1.16 4.39
N GLU A 152 -12.14 0.10 3.98
CA GLU A 152 -13.32 0.94 4.19
C GLU A 152 -14.55 0.30 3.53
N PRO A 153 -15.67 0.15 4.25
CA PRO A 153 -16.83 -0.61 3.73
C PRO A 153 -17.48 -0.03 2.49
N LEU A 154 -17.42 1.29 2.34
CA LEU A 154 -17.79 2.02 1.13
C LEU A 154 -16.56 2.83 0.72
N HIS A 155 -15.93 2.49 -0.40
CA HIS A 155 -14.56 2.93 -0.68
C HIS A 155 -14.35 3.28 -2.15
N ALA A 156 -13.80 4.47 -2.41
CA ALA A 156 -13.33 4.85 -3.73
C ALA A 156 -11.86 4.46 -3.88
N TYR A 157 -11.53 3.67 -4.89
CA TYR A 157 -10.18 3.17 -5.14
C TYR A 157 -9.70 3.50 -6.56
N TYR A 158 -8.39 3.42 -6.78
CA TYR A 158 -7.77 3.53 -8.10
C TYR A 158 -7.19 2.18 -8.52
N ASN A 159 -7.61 1.71 -9.70
CA ASN A 159 -7.03 0.53 -10.32
C ASN A 159 -5.88 0.96 -11.26
N PRO A 160 -4.62 0.65 -10.93
CA PRO A 160 -3.47 1.08 -11.73
C PRO A 160 -3.36 0.33 -13.07
N VAL A 161 -4.01 -0.85 -13.21
CA VAL A 161 -4.00 -1.64 -14.44
C VAL A 161 -4.94 -1.04 -15.48
N THR A 162 -6.17 -0.72 -15.07
CA THR A 162 -7.18 -0.13 -15.97
C THR A 162 -7.10 1.39 -16.03
N ARG A 163 -6.38 2.01 -15.10
CA ARG A 163 -6.32 3.47 -14.87
C ARG A 163 -7.69 4.08 -14.61
N LYS A 164 -8.51 3.38 -13.85
CA LYS A 164 -9.85 3.85 -13.49
C LYS A 164 -9.99 4.03 -12.00
N ALA A 165 -10.77 5.03 -11.63
CA ALA A 165 -11.33 5.08 -10.29
C ALA A 165 -12.58 4.18 -10.24
N GLY A 166 -12.65 3.38 -9.18
CA GLY A 166 -13.74 2.47 -8.92
C GLY A 166 -14.37 2.73 -7.55
N LEU A 167 -15.47 2.04 -7.31
CA LEU A 167 -16.25 2.08 -6.08
C LEU A 167 -16.47 0.66 -5.56
N LEU A 168 -16.03 0.43 -4.34
CA LEU A 168 -16.28 -0.79 -3.57
C LEU A 168 -17.43 -0.52 -2.58
N ASN A 169 -18.39 -1.41 -2.51
CA ASN A 169 -19.39 -1.45 -1.46
C ASN A 169 -19.47 -2.86 -0.89
N THR A 170 -18.84 -3.06 0.27
CA THR A 170 -18.86 -4.34 1.00
C THR A 170 -20.00 -4.41 2.02
N THR A 171 -20.84 -3.38 2.10
CA THR A 171 -21.99 -3.36 3.00
C THR A 171 -23.18 -4.12 2.40
N LEU A 172 -24.16 -4.42 3.24
CA LEU A 172 -25.44 -5.04 2.84
C LEU A 172 -26.50 -3.99 2.47
N LYS A 173 -26.09 -2.75 2.15
CA LYS A 173 -26.99 -1.64 1.81
C LYS A 173 -26.68 -1.12 0.41
N ASP A 174 -27.72 -0.73 -0.31
CA ASP A 174 -27.60 0.06 -1.52
C ASP A 174 -27.33 1.53 -1.15
N TYR A 175 -26.52 2.19 -1.94
CA TYR A 175 -26.28 3.63 -1.86
C TYR A 175 -26.60 4.29 -3.19
N THR A 176 -27.20 5.48 -3.13
CA THR A 176 -27.52 6.29 -4.30
C THR A 176 -26.92 7.67 -4.14
N ASP A 177 -26.74 8.36 -5.27
CA ASP A 177 -26.24 9.75 -5.31
C ASP A 177 -24.89 9.97 -4.62
N LEU A 178 -23.99 9.01 -4.76
CA LEU A 178 -22.62 9.12 -4.28
C LEU A 178 -21.81 10.04 -5.20
N SER A 179 -21.12 11.02 -4.65
CA SER A 179 -20.17 11.86 -5.38
C SER A 179 -18.75 11.30 -5.24
N ILE A 180 -18.09 11.06 -6.38
CA ILE A 180 -16.68 10.70 -6.44
C ILE A 180 -15.94 11.84 -7.14
N VAL A 181 -15.02 12.50 -6.41
CA VAL A 181 -14.22 13.59 -6.93
C VAL A 181 -12.77 13.11 -7.05
N ALA A 182 -12.27 13.09 -8.27
CA ALA A 182 -10.89 12.78 -8.58
C ALA A 182 -10.13 14.06 -8.91
N ARG A 183 -8.97 14.28 -8.24
CA ARG A 183 -8.08 15.41 -8.47
C ARG A 183 -6.65 14.93 -8.65
N ILE A 184 -5.95 15.53 -9.60
CA ILE A 184 -4.53 15.29 -9.82
C ILE A 184 -3.77 16.57 -9.49
N TYR A 185 -2.71 16.40 -8.70
CA TYR A 185 -1.82 17.49 -8.27
C TYR A 185 -0.38 17.15 -8.61
N ASN A 186 0.42 18.17 -8.95
CA ASN A 186 1.87 18.03 -8.99
C ASN A 186 2.48 18.06 -7.56
N LEU A 187 3.80 17.90 -7.45
CA LEU A 187 4.48 17.88 -6.14
C LEU A 187 4.39 19.22 -5.39
N GLU A 188 4.22 20.34 -6.11
CA GLU A 188 4.02 21.68 -5.52
C GLU A 188 2.57 21.93 -5.06
N GLY A 189 1.70 20.93 -5.20
CA GLY A 189 0.29 21.04 -4.82
C GLY A 189 -0.60 21.80 -5.80
N LYS A 190 -0.11 22.09 -7.02
CA LYS A 190 -0.92 22.71 -8.07
C LYS A 190 -1.89 21.69 -8.64
N LEU A 191 -3.19 22.06 -8.70
CA LEU A 191 -4.21 21.27 -9.35
C LEU A 191 -3.97 21.24 -10.88
N LEU A 192 -3.88 20.03 -11.44
CA LEU A 192 -3.65 19.81 -12.86
C LEU A 192 -4.90 19.33 -13.59
N TRP A 193 -5.71 18.54 -12.89
CA TRP A 193 -6.93 17.97 -13.45
C TRP A 193 -7.92 17.65 -12.33
N GLU A 194 -9.20 17.83 -12.63
CA GLU A 194 -10.30 17.47 -11.73
C GLU A 194 -11.46 16.91 -12.52
N LYS A 195 -12.12 15.91 -11.96
CA LYS A 195 -13.40 15.41 -12.46
C LYS A 195 -14.24 14.87 -11.31
N GLU A 196 -15.53 15.22 -11.33
CA GLU A 196 -16.55 14.63 -10.48
C GLU A 196 -17.41 13.67 -11.29
N THR A 197 -17.84 12.58 -10.66
CA THR A 197 -18.86 11.68 -11.19
C THR A 197 -19.85 11.31 -10.10
N ARG A 198 -21.11 11.07 -10.49
CA ARG A 198 -22.15 10.54 -9.60
C ARG A 198 -22.36 9.07 -9.87
N ALA A 199 -22.56 8.30 -8.80
CA ALA A 199 -22.75 6.86 -8.88
C ALA A 199 -23.75 6.35 -7.85
N SER A 200 -24.27 5.17 -8.12
CA SER A 200 -24.96 4.35 -7.12
C SER A 200 -24.19 3.06 -6.92
N ALA A 201 -24.15 2.54 -5.72
CA ALA A 201 -23.50 1.27 -5.39
C ALA A 201 -24.53 0.30 -4.82
N LYS A 202 -24.74 -0.82 -5.49
CA LYS A 202 -25.52 -1.92 -4.94
C LYS A 202 -24.80 -2.55 -3.76
N ALA A 203 -25.56 -3.14 -2.86
CA ALA A 203 -25.02 -3.92 -1.75
C ALA A 203 -24.04 -4.97 -2.28
N ASN A 204 -22.86 -5.03 -1.65
CA ASN A 204 -21.89 -6.08 -1.87
C ASN A 204 -21.41 -6.20 -3.33
N THR A 205 -21.10 -5.05 -3.94
CA THR A 205 -20.64 -4.96 -5.34
C THR A 205 -19.40 -4.08 -5.50
N VAL A 206 -18.73 -4.27 -6.63
CA VAL A 206 -17.62 -3.44 -7.11
C VAL A 206 -17.91 -2.98 -8.53
N GLN A 207 -17.46 -1.77 -8.86
CA GLN A 207 -17.58 -1.22 -10.22
C GLN A 207 -16.46 -0.22 -10.51
N GLU A 208 -16.01 -0.16 -11.76
CA GLU A 208 -15.15 0.92 -12.27
C GLU A 208 -16.00 2.00 -12.93
N LEU A 209 -15.68 3.28 -12.70
CA LEU A 209 -16.57 4.39 -13.00
C LEU A 209 -15.92 5.50 -13.85
N LEU A 210 -14.66 5.81 -13.61
CA LEU A 210 -14.05 7.04 -14.10
C LEU A 210 -12.63 6.79 -14.59
N ASP A 211 -12.37 7.12 -15.86
CA ASP A 211 -11.00 7.09 -16.40
C ASP A 211 -10.14 8.21 -15.75
N ILE A 212 -8.98 7.84 -15.29
CA ILE A 212 -7.99 8.76 -14.70
C ILE A 212 -6.88 8.96 -15.72
N PRO A 213 -6.72 10.17 -16.27
CA PRO A 213 -5.70 10.44 -17.26
C PRO A 213 -4.31 10.51 -16.62
N VAL A 214 -3.28 10.23 -17.42
CA VAL A 214 -1.93 10.69 -17.10
C VAL A 214 -1.86 12.17 -17.43
N PRO A 215 -1.42 13.06 -16.51
CA PRO A 215 -1.39 14.49 -16.77
C PRO A 215 -0.43 14.84 -17.92
N GLU A 216 -0.90 15.65 -18.86
CA GLU A 216 -0.04 16.12 -19.96
C GLU A 216 1.07 17.03 -19.43
N GLY A 217 2.29 16.85 -19.97
CA GLY A 217 3.44 17.69 -19.64
C GLY A 217 4.09 17.43 -18.27
N ILE A 218 3.58 16.46 -17.48
CA ILE A 218 4.24 16.03 -16.26
C ILE A 218 5.35 15.02 -16.60
N LYS A 219 6.51 15.23 -15.97
CA LYS A 219 7.57 14.23 -15.83
C LYS A 219 7.79 13.98 -14.34
N GLY A 220 7.91 12.69 -13.97
CA GLY A 220 8.10 12.30 -12.57
C GLY A 220 6.79 12.14 -11.79
N ALA A 221 6.85 12.43 -10.51
CA ALA A 221 5.80 12.11 -9.56
C ALA A 221 4.63 13.12 -9.56
N TYR A 222 3.45 12.60 -9.21
CA TYR A 222 2.23 13.38 -9.01
C TYR A 222 1.29 12.68 -8.04
N PHE A 223 0.30 13.39 -7.51
CA PHE A 223 -0.69 12.83 -6.59
C PHE A 223 -2.07 12.73 -7.23
N LEU A 224 -2.67 11.57 -7.13
CA LEU A 224 -4.10 11.39 -7.37
C LEU A 224 -4.83 11.36 -6.02
N ARG A 225 -5.81 12.24 -5.87
CA ARG A 225 -6.71 12.29 -4.71
C ARG A 225 -8.11 11.87 -5.13
N LEU A 226 -8.63 10.81 -4.51
CA LEU A 226 -10.00 10.35 -4.68
C LEU A 226 -10.79 10.62 -3.41
N ALA A 227 -11.87 11.40 -3.51
CA ALA A 227 -12.78 11.65 -2.40
C ALA A 227 -14.15 11.04 -2.73
N LEU A 228 -14.71 10.31 -1.79
CA LEU A 228 -16.08 9.81 -1.84
C LEU A 228 -16.93 10.69 -0.92
N ASN A 229 -17.91 11.40 -1.48
CA ASN A 229 -18.68 12.43 -0.78
C ASN A 229 -17.73 13.45 -0.09
N ALA A 230 -17.93 13.69 1.22
CA ALA A 230 -17.08 14.56 2.04
C ALA A 230 -16.07 13.78 2.91
N ASP A 231 -15.88 12.49 2.66
CA ASP A 231 -15.03 11.63 3.47
C ASP A 231 -13.53 11.94 3.28
N VAL A 232 -12.72 11.37 4.17
CA VAL A 232 -11.26 11.47 4.09
C VAL A 232 -10.78 10.82 2.78
N PRO A 233 -10.09 11.59 1.92
CA PRO A 233 -9.72 11.12 0.59
C PRO A 233 -8.72 9.97 0.64
N ASN A 234 -8.78 9.13 -0.38
CA ASN A 234 -7.71 8.21 -0.71
C ASN A 234 -6.68 8.94 -1.58
N ILE A 235 -5.41 8.81 -1.25
CA ILE A 235 -4.32 9.50 -1.96
C ILE A 235 -3.34 8.48 -2.51
N TYR A 236 -3.04 8.59 -3.79
CA TYR A 236 -2.07 7.76 -4.51
C TYR A 236 -0.91 8.62 -4.96
N TRP A 237 0.29 8.18 -4.65
CA TRP A 237 1.52 8.75 -5.17
C TRP A 237 1.89 7.99 -6.44
N LEU A 238 1.76 8.64 -7.57
CA LEU A 238 1.95 8.06 -8.90
C LEU A 238 3.13 8.72 -9.60
N THR A 239 3.62 8.08 -10.65
CA THR A 239 4.72 8.61 -11.45
C THR A 239 4.57 8.27 -12.93
N THR A 240 5.12 9.13 -13.79
CA THR A 240 5.29 8.87 -15.23
C THR A 240 6.63 8.18 -15.54
N GLU A 241 7.58 8.21 -14.60
CA GLU A 241 8.90 7.59 -14.73
C GLU A 241 8.94 6.26 -13.97
N PRO A 242 9.32 5.15 -14.61
CA PRO A 242 9.30 3.86 -13.94
C PRO A 242 10.11 3.85 -12.64
N LYS A 243 9.46 3.55 -11.51
CA LYS A 243 10.09 3.40 -10.19
C LYS A 243 10.79 4.66 -9.64
N ASP A 244 10.40 5.84 -10.09
CA ASP A 244 10.92 7.10 -9.58
C ASP A 244 9.77 8.00 -9.13
N TYR A 245 9.70 8.27 -7.84
CA TYR A 245 8.67 9.09 -7.17
C TYR A 245 9.27 10.40 -6.62
N THR A 246 10.48 10.77 -7.04
CA THR A 246 11.12 12.04 -6.65
C THR A 246 10.62 13.22 -7.46
#